data_dcf2571098d5e36fbbe2876fcba31648
#
_entry.id   dcf2571098d5e36fbbe2876fcba31648
#
_cell.length_a   1.000
_cell.length_b   1.000
_cell.length_c   1.000
_cell.angle_alpha   90.00
_cell.angle_beta   90.00
_cell.angle_gamma   90.00
#
_symmetry.space_group_name_H-M   'P 1'
#
loop_
_entity.id
_entity.type
_entity.pdbx_description
1 polymer ?
#
loop_
_entity_poly.entity_id
_entity_poly.type
_entity_poly.pdbx_seq_one_letter_code
_entity_poly.pdbx_strand_id
1 'polypeptide(L)'
;MLIMAMDIHVYDTYVKAKDGHTMHFDVITSEKDHKKALEYAKQWLATVGEDGAKVTGEECQFCHTQGAPEPVENEIKEKGFFIQKMEGCP
;
A
#
# COMPACT_ATOMS: atom_id res chain seq x y z
N MET A 1 -19.08 9.25 -23.95
CA MET A 1 -17.83 9.58 -23.26
C MET A 1 -17.32 8.36 -22.52
N LEU A 2 -16.09 8.02 -22.76
CA LEU A 2 -15.48 6.88 -22.05
C LEU A 2 -14.93 7.37 -20.72
N ILE A 3 -15.45 6.80 -19.65
CA ILE A 3 -14.86 6.99 -18.34
C ILE A 3 -13.85 5.85 -18.17
N MET A 4 -12.60 6.20 -18.21
CA MET A 4 -11.53 5.24 -17.98
C MET A 4 -11.37 5.08 -16.47
N ALA A 5 -11.90 4.00 -15.92
CA ALA A 5 -11.65 3.67 -14.54
C ALA A 5 -10.16 3.29 -14.42
N MET A 6 -9.49 3.83 -13.41
CA MET A 6 -8.11 3.46 -13.12
C MET A 6 -8.09 2.04 -12.56
N ASP A 7 -7.28 1.18 -13.16
CA ASP A 7 -7.02 -0.13 -12.59
C ASP A 7 -5.98 0.01 -11.48
N ILE A 8 -6.26 -0.62 -10.35
CA ILE A 8 -5.34 -0.61 -9.22
C ILE A 8 -4.93 -2.03 -8.87
N HIS A 9 -3.71 -2.14 -8.37
CA HIS A 9 -3.12 -3.40 -7.95
C HIS A 9 -2.93 -3.36 -6.45
N VAL A 10 -3.48 -4.35 -5.75
CA VAL A 10 -3.50 -4.41 -4.29
C VAL A 10 -2.42 -5.35 -3.81
N TYR A 11 -1.55 -4.86 -2.95
CA TYR A 11 -0.46 -5.63 -2.34
C TYR A 11 -0.73 -5.77 -0.85
N ASP A 12 -0.99 -7.00 -0.43
CA ASP A 12 -1.26 -7.34 0.96
C ASP A 12 0.06 -7.33 1.74
N THR A 13 0.14 -6.53 2.80
CA THR A 13 1.41 -6.25 3.48
C THR A 13 1.30 -6.43 4.98
N TYR A 14 2.24 -7.19 5.54
CA TYR A 14 2.36 -7.43 6.98
C TYR A 14 3.72 -6.92 7.44
N VAL A 15 3.74 -6.09 8.47
CA VAL A 15 4.97 -5.48 8.98
C VAL A 15 4.96 -5.52 10.50
N LYS A 16 6.11 -5.85 11.09
CA LYS A 16 6.26 -5.79 12.53
C LYS A 16 6.59 -4.36 12.96
N ALA A 17 5.75 -3.80 13.82
CA ALA A 17 5.96 -2.46 14.38
C ALA A 17 7.12 -2.45 15.38
N LYS A 18 7.59 -1.26 15.75
CA LYS A 18 8.70 -1.11 16.70
C LYS A 18 8.44 -1.78 18.04
N ASP A 19 7.20 -1.80 18.49
CA ASP A 19 6.82 -2.42 19.75
C ASP A 19 6.62 -3.95 19.66
N GLY A 20 6.79 -4.50 18.45
CA GLY A 20 6.70 -5.95 18.23
C GLY A 20 5.36 -6.45 17.73
N HIS A 21 4.31 -5.63 17.72
CA HIS A 21 3.02 -6.08 17.17
C HIS A 21 3.02 -6.07 15.64
N THR A 22 2.12 -6.82 15.02
CA THR A 22 2.02 -6.90 13.57
C THR A 22 1.01 -5.88 13.05
N MET A 23 1.42 -5.13 12.03
CA MET A 23 0.55 -4.23 11.29
C MET A 23 0.18 -4.89 9.97
N HIS A 24 -1.11 -4.84 9.62
CA HIS A 24 -1.61 -5.36 8.35
C HIS A 24 -2.25 -4.22 7.57
N PHE A 25 -1.77 -3.99 6.36
CA PHE A 25 -2.31 -2.97 5.48
C PHE A 25 -2.12 -3.37 4.02
N ASP A 26 -2.91 -2.77 3.14
CA ASP A 26 -2.76 -2.97 1.71
C ASP A 26 -2.10 -1.76 1.09
N VAL A 27 -1.08 -1.99 0.27
CA VAL A 27 -0.52 -0.97 -0.60
C VAL A 27 -1.24 -1.06 -1.93
N ILE A 28 -1.85 0.03 -2.34
CA ILE A 28 -2.68 0.08 -3.54
C ILE A 28 -2.05 1.11 -4.49
N THR A 29 -1.74 0.67 -5.71
CA THR A 29 -1.08 1.52 -6.69
C THR A 29 -1.56 1.17 -8.10
N SER A 30 -1.41 2.10 -9.03
CA SER A 30 -1.73 1.86 -10.43
C SER A 30 -0.60 1.13 -11.18
N GLU A 31 0.52 0.92 -10.52
CA GLU A 31 1.66 0.23 -11.11
C GLU A 31 1.75 -1.20 -10.60
N LYS A 32 1.76 -2.17 -11.51
CA LYS A 32 1.97 -3.57 -11.13
C LYS A 32 3.47 -3.84 -11.03
N ASP A 33 4.07 -3.30 -9.98
CA ASP A 33 5.50 -3.36 -9.74
C ASP A 33 5.75 -3.61 -8.25
N HIS A 34 6.24 -4.80 -7.92
CA HIS A 34 6.47 -5.22 -6.54
C HIS A 34 7.49 -4.33 -5.82
N LYS A 35 8.53 -3.89 -6.53
CA LYS A 35 9.54 -3.01 -5.94
C LYS A 35 8.93 -1.67 -5.56
N LYS A 36 8.05 -1.14 -6.41
CA LYS A 36 7.33 0.11 -6.12
C LYS A 36 6.41 -0.05 -4.92
N ALA A 37 5.70 -1.18 -4.85
CA ALA A 37 4.83 -1.44 -3.70
C ALA A 37 5.63 -1.45 -2.39
N LEU A 38 6.81 -2.07 -2.39
CA LEU A 38 7.71 -2.07 -1.22
C LEU A 38 8.17 -0.66 -0.86
N GLU A 39 8.54 0.15 -1.85
CA GLU A 39 8.94 1.54 -1.62
C GLU A 39 7.81 2.36 -1.02
N TYR A 40 6.60 2.20 -1.54
CA TYR A 40 5.43 2.91 -1.03
C TYR A 40 5.11 2.51 0.40
N ALA A 41 5.23 1.21 0.72
CA ALA A 41 5.06 0.74 2.09
C ALA A 41 6.05 1.42 3.03
N LYS A 42 7.31 1.50 2.64
CA LYS A 42 8.36 2.14 3.43
C LYS A 42 8.10 3.64 3.61
N GLN A 43 7.67 4.32 2.54
CA GLN A 43 7.34 5.74 2.61
C GLN A 43 6.22 6.00 3.62
N TRP A 44 5.18 5.19 3.56
CA TRP A 44 4.06 5.34 4.47
C TRP A 44 4.47 5.06 5.93
N LEU A 45 5.25 4.01 6.15
CA LEU A 45 5.73 3.66 7.50
C LEU A 45 6.53 4.81 8.11
N ALA A 46 7.34 5.51 7.31
CA ALA A 46 8.07 6.68 7.78
C ALA A 46 7.12 7.79 8.24
N THR A 47 5.97 7.96 7.58
CA THR A 47 5.01 9.01 7.95
C THR A 47 4.29 8.72 9.27
N VAL A 48 4.24 7.46 9.70
CA VAL A 48 3.57 7.08 10.95
C VAL A 48 4.56 6.70 12.05
N GLY A 49 5.84 7.04 11.87
CA GLY A 49 6.85 6.82 12.89
C GLY A 49 7.40 5.40 12.95
N GLU A 50 7.17 4.59 11.92
CA GLU A 50 7.63 3.20 11.82
C GLU A 50 8.71 3.01 10.76
N ASP A 51 9.54 4.02 10.56
CA ASP A 51 10.55 4.05 9.51
C ASP A 51 11.67 3.02 9.67
N GLY A 52 11.81 2.42 10.84
CA GLY A 52 12.77 1.33 11.06
C GLY A 52 12.19 -0.06 10.83
N ALA A 53 10.91 -0.18 10.50
CA ALA A 53 10.27 -1.47 10.30
C ALA A 53 10.75 -2.12 9.00
N LYS A 54 10.95 -3.44 9.04
CA LYS A 54 11.40 -4.19 7.87
C LYS A 54 10.21 -4.62 7.02
N VAL A 55 10.27 -4.29 5.73
CA VAL A 55 9.31 -4.76 4.75
C VAL A 55 10.08 -5.54 3.69
N THR A 56 9.76 -6.81 3.53
CA THR A 56 10.41 -7.67 2.53
C THR A 56 9.41 -8.09 1.46
N GLY A 57 9.92 -8.64 0.37
CA GLY A 57 9.08 -9.15 -0.71
C GLY A 57 8.16 -10.29 -0.27
N GLU A 58 8.51 -11.01 0.78
CA GLU A 58 7.69 -12.09 1.32
C GLU A 58 6.49 -11.56 2.12
N GLU A 59 6.65 -10.39 2.71
CA GLU A 59 5.63 -9.77 3.56
C GLU A 59 4.75 -8.78 2.82
N CYS A 60 5.06 -8.51 1.56
CA CYS A 60 4.29 -7.63 0.68
C CYS A 60 4.00 -8.40 -0.60
N GLN A 61 2.80 -8.96 -0.69
CA GLN A 61 2.44 -9.86 -1.79
C GLN A 61 1.30 -9.31 -2.63
N PHE A 62 1.42 -9.47 -3.95
CA PHE A 62 0.34 -9.10 -4.85
C PHE A 62 -0.91 -9.92 -4.53
N CYS A 63 -2.02 -9.24 -4.31
CA CYS A 63 -3.29 -9.85 -3.98
C CYS A 63 -4.21 -9.93 -5.19
N HIS A 64 -4.59 -8.78 -5.74
CA HIS A 64 -5.50 -8.74 -6.89
C HIS A 64 -5.48 -7.38 -7.58
N THR A 65 -6.13 -7.31 -8.73
CA THR A 65 -6.35 -6.09 -9.50
C THR A 65 -7.83 -5.77 -9.51
N GLN A 66 -8.19 -4.51 -9.35
CA GLN A 66 -9.59 -4.06 -9.39
C GLN A 66 -9.67 -2.61 -9.86
N GLY A 67 -10.90 -2.14 -10.12
CA GLY A 67 -11.12 -0.73 -10.42
C GLY A 67 -11.02 0.13 -9.16
N ALA A 68 -10.47 1.33 -9.28
CA ALA A 68 -10.29 2.23 -8.15
C ALA A 68 -11.56 3.02 -7.83
N PRO A 69 -12.01 3.02 -6.56
CA PRO A 69 -12.98 4.02 -6.13
C PRO A 69 -12.38 5.42 -6.25
N GLU A 70 -13.21 6.44 -6.42
CA GLU A 70 -12.76 7.81 -6.62
C GLU A 70 -11.77 8.31 -5.54
N PRO A 71 -12.01 8.11 -4.23
CA PRO A 71 -11.06 8.55 -3.21
C PRO A 71 -9.69 7.91 -3.35
N VAL A 72 -9.63 6.62 -3.71
CA VAL A 72 -8.38 5.90 -3.92
C VAL A 72 -7.68 6.42 -5.16
N GLU A 73 -8.42 6.62 -6.25
CA GLU A 73 -7.87 7.18 -7.49
C GLU A 73 -7.22 8.54 -7.25
N ASN A 74 -7.89 9.42 -6.50
CA ASN A 74 -7.37 10.74 -6.19
C ASN A 74 -6.05 10.69 -5.40
N GLU A 75 -5.96 9.80 -4.41
CA GLU A 75 -4.73 9.61 -3.65
C GLU A 75 -3.59 9.10 -4.52
N ILE A 76 -3.89 8.17 -5.43
CA ILE A 76 -2.87 7.62 -6.33
C ILE A 76 -2.37 8.69 -7.29
N LYS A 77 -3.25 9.53 -7.81
CA LYS A 77 -2.85 10.64 -8.69
C LYS A 77 -1.96 11.64 -7.96
N GLU A 78 -2.18 11.82 -6.67
CA GLU A 78 -1.45 12.79 -5.88
C GLU A 78 -0.13 12.24 -5.35
N LYS A 79 -0.13 11.00 -4.82
CA LYS A 79 1.03 10.40 -4.14
C LYS A 79 1.65 9.22 -4.85
N GLY A 80 0.93 8.61 -5.78
CA GLY A 80 1.35 7.37 -6.45
C GLY A 80 0.80 6.11 -5.81
N PHE A 81 0.24 6.19 -4.60
CA PHE A 81 -0.28 5.04 -3.88
C PHE A 81 -1.34 5.43 -2.86
N PHE A 82 -2.05 4.43 -2.38
CA PHE A 82 -3.02 4.57 -1.29
C PHE A 82 -2.78 3.44 -0.29
N ILE A 83 -2.85 3.74 0.99
CA ILE A 83 -2.71 2.72 2.04
C ILE A 83 -4.08 2.45 2.64
N GLN A 84 -4.53 1.19 2.51
CA GLN A 84 -5.74 0.72 3.16
C GLN A 84 -5.34 0.08 4.49
N LYS A 85 -5.55 0.79 5.58
CA LYS A 85 -5.22 0.28 6.91
C LYS A 85 -6.19 -0.84 7.29
N MET A 86 -5.65 -1.91 7.85
CA MET A 86 -6.43 -3.02 8.35
C MET A 86 -6.19 -3.18 9.84
N GLU A 87 -5.45 -4.19 10.28
CA GLU A 87 -5.24 -4.42 11.71
C GLU A 87 -3.90 -3.86 12.19
N GLY A 88 -3.89 -3.34 13.42
CA GLY A 88 -2.66 -2.94 14.09
C GLY A 88 -2.00 -1.67 13.56
N CYS A 89 -2.64 -0.93 12.67
CA CYS A 89 -2.08 0.29 12.09
C CYS A 89 -2.39 1.53 12.93
N PRO A 90 -1.46 2.51 12.96
CA PRO A 90 -1.70 3.78 13.63
C PRO A 90 -2.90 4.54 13.06
#